data_640fc1b3e297285cb8274eea13f6887e
#
_entry.id   640fc1b3e297285cb8274eea13f6887e
#
_cell.length_a   1.000
_cell.length_b   1.000
_cell.length_c   1.000
_cell.angle_alpha   90.00
_cell.angle_beta   90.00
_cell.angle_gamma   90.00
#
_symmetry.space_group_name_H-M   'P 1'
#
loop_
_entity.id
_entity.type
_entity.pdbx_description
1 polymer ?
#
loop_
_entity_poly.entity_id
_entity_poly.type
_entity_poly.pdbx_seq_one_letter_code
_entity_poly.pdbx_strand_id
1 'polypeptide(L)'
;ITGVETDSRAVHEGDLFVALRGERTDGHRYIASALETGAAGCLTEEVPQVLLPGKFYIQVEDTMLAIGQVARAYREKFPIPVIGITGSVGKTTTKDMVASVLGQKFRVLKTEGNFNNELGLPLTLFRLTAQHQICVLEMGMNHFGEIDYLTQIAPPDVAVITNIGDAHIENLGSRAGILQAKKEIFHRMTPEGMAVLNGDDAMLRPLEGELSPQVVFCGADRPAPYAAKEIRQLGSKGLRCRVITPKNDFSVTVPALGGHMIYPVLMACA
;
A
#
# COMPACT_ATOMS: atom_id res chain seq x y z
N ILE A 1 -0.82 7.53 -24.26
CA ILE A 1 -1.58 6.65 -23.34
C ILE A 1 -2.18 7.54 -22.28
N THR A 2 -3.51 7.44 -22.08
CA THR A 2 -4.29 8.26 -21.16
C THR A 2 -4.53 7.56 -19.82
N GLY A 3 -4.57 6.21 -19.83
CA GLY A 3 -4.77 5.37 -18.66
C GLY A 3 -4.27 3.95 -18.90
N VAL A 4 -4.40 3.11 -17.89
CA VAL A 4 -4.10 1.67 -17.95
C VAL A 4 -5.29 0.91 -17.40
N GLU A 5 -5.84 -0.02 -18.20
CA GLU A 5 -7.01 -0.81 -17.85
C GLU A 5 -6.76 -2.31 -18.01
N THR A 6 -7.33 -3.10 -17.12
CA THR A 6 -7.28 -4.57 -17.15
C THR A 6 -8.67 -5.19 -17.41
N ASP A 7 -9.73 -4.40 -17.30
CA ASP A 7 -11.09 -4.79 -17.66
C ASP A 7 -11.45 -4.15 -19.00
N SER A 8 -11.66 -4.98 -20.05
CA SER A 8 -12.00 -4.49 -21.38
C SER A 8 -13.29 -3.65 -21.45
N ARG A 9 -14.17 -3.78 -20.46
CA ARG A 9 -15.42 -3.01 -20.35
C ARG A 9 -15.25 -1.62 -19.79
N ALA A 10 -14.11 -1.37 -19.08
CA ALA A 10 -13.77 -0.09 -18.45
C ALA A 10 -12.79 0.73 -19.31
N VAL A 11 -12.38 0.23 -20.46
CA VAL A 11 -11.44 0.90 -21.37
C VAL A 11 -12.04 2.20 -21.90
N HIS A 12 -11.20 3.25 -21.90
CA HIS A 12 -11.48 4.55 -22.50
C HIS A 12 -10.56 4.82 -23.70
N GLU A 13 -10.86 5.88 -24.45
CA GLU A 13 -10.05 6.30 -25.60
C GLU A 13 -8.61 6.63 -25.18
N GLY A 14 -7.65 5.98 -25.83
CA GLY A 14 -6.23 6.20 -25.60
C GLY A 14 -5.61 5.37 -24.46
N ASP A 15 -6.36 4.50 -23.79
CA ASP A 15 -5.83 3.63 -22.73
C ASP A 15 -4.89 2.54 -23.27
N LEU A 16 -4.02 2.07 -22.40
CA LEU A 16 -3.29 0.80 -22.57
C LEU A 16 -4.11 -0.32 -21.93
N PHE A 17 -4.58 -1.26 -22.72
CA PHE A 17 -5.20 -2.48 -22.20
C PHE A 17 -4.14 -3.51 -21.81
N VAL A 18 -4.19 -4.05 -20.60
CA VAL A 18 -3.29 -5.11 -20.11
C VAL A 18 -4.03 -6.44 -20.07
N ALA A 19 -3.64 -7.37 -20.93
CA ALA A 19 -4.25 -8.68 -21.01
C ALA A 19 -3.67 -9.61 -19.93
N LEU A 20 -4.34 -9.73 -18.80
CA LEU A 20 -3.94 -10.58 -17.68
C LEU A 20 -4.58 -11.97 -17.76
N ARG A 21 -3.84 -13.00 -17.39
CA ARG A 21 -4.38 -14.35 -17.13
C ARG A 21 -4.84 -14.45 -15.69
N GLY A 22 -6.13 -14.52 -15.48
CA GLY A 22 -6.73 -14.74 -14.18
C GLY A 22 -7.20 -16.19 -14.01
N GLU A 23 -7.52 -16.59 -12.78
CA GLU A 23 -7.99 -17.94 -12.46
C GLU A 23 -9.27 -18.36 -13.24
N ARG A 24 -10.16 -17.42 -13.52
CA ARG A 24 -11.48 -17.68 -14.16
C ARG A 24 -11.56 -17.20 -15.59
N THR A 25 -10.67 -16.32 -16.02
CA THR A 25 -10.77 -15.61 -17.29
C THR A 25 -9.39 -15.27 -17.80
N ASP A 26 -9.19 -15.47 -19.11
CA ASP A 26 -7.98 -15.05 -19.82
C ASP A 26 -8.27 -13.72 -20.54
N GLY A 27 -7.59 -12.65 -20.12
CA GLY A 27 -7.69 -11.30 -20.67
C GLY A 27 -7.32 -11.21 -22.14
N HIS A 28 -6.49 -12.13 -22.65
CA HIS A 28 -6.07 -12.16 -24.06
C HIS A 28 -7.26 -12.32 -25.01
N ARG A 29 -8.36 -12.96 -24.59
CA ARG A 29 -9.60 -13.11 -25.38
C ARG A 29 -10.31 -11.79 -25.61
N TYR A 30 -10.02 -10.75 -24.84
CA TYR A 30 -10.68 -9.45 -24.88
C TYR A 30 -9.84 -8.37 -25.56
N ILE A 31 -8.66 -8.68 -26.07
CA ILE A 31 -7.77 -7.70 -26.72
C ILE A 31 -8.51 -6.99 -27.86
N ALA A 32 -9.13 -7.74 -28.76
CA ALA A 32 -9.82 -7.16 -29.90
C ALA A 32 -10.92 -6.18 -29.45
N SER A 33 -11.79 -6.60 -28.53
CA SER A 33 -12.87 -5.75 -28.04
C SER A 33 -12.36 -4.51 -27.27
N ALA A 34 -11.28 -4.63 -26.49
CA ALA A 34 -10.67 -3.49 -25.80
C ALA A 34 -10.10 -2.45 -26.79
N LEU A 35 -9.46 -2.91 -27.87
CA LEU A 35 -8.91 -2.04 -28.91
C LEU A 35 -10.01 -1.39 -29.75
N GLU A 36 -11.11 -2.10 -30.03
CA GLU A 36 -12.30 -1.56 -30.71
C GLU A 36 -13.04 -0.53 -29.85
N THR A 37 -13.07 -0.73 -28.52
CA THR A 37 -13.69 0.21 -27.56
C THR A 37 -12.92 1.53 -27.45
N GLY A 38 -11.60 1.53 -27.71
CA GLY A 38 -10.82 2.78 -27.69
C GLY A 38 -9.39 2.64 -27.21
N ALA A 39 -8.96 1.49 -26.68
CA ALA A 39 -7.57 1.35 -26.26
C ALA A 39 -6.60 1.69 -27.41
N ALA A 40 -5.55 2.45 -27.11
CA ALA A 40 -4.50 2.80 -28.07
C ALA A 40 -3.64 1.59 -28.45
N GLY A 41 -3.49 0.64 -27.53
CA GLY A 41 -2.76 -0.58 -27.71
C GLY A 41 -2.93 -1.54 -26.54
N CYS A 42 -2.21 -2.65 -26.58
CA CYS A 42 -2.25 -3.63 -25.49
C CYS A 42 -0.87 -4.11 -25.07
N LEU A 43 -0.77 -4.50 -23.79
CA LEU A 43 0.29 -5.29 -23.21
C LEU A 43 -0.20 -6.73 -23.13
N THR A 44 0.54 -7.68 -23.70
CA THR A 44 0.06 -9.04 -23.93
C THR A 44 1.20 -10.06 -23.91
N GLU A 45 0.91 -11.30 -23.53
CA GLU A 45 1.85 -12.42 -23.65
C GLU A 45 1.77 -13.06 -25.03
N GLU A 46 0.62 -12.99 -25.69
CA GLU A 46 0.37 -13.54 -27.01
C GLU A 46 -0.17 -12.48 -27.96
N VAL A 47 0.54 -12.21 -29.03
CA VAL A 47 0.06 -11.26 -30.05
C VAL A 47 -1.08 -11.90 -30.87
N PRO A 48 -2.24 -11.24 -31.01
CA PRO A 48 -3.33 -11.76 -31.83
C PRO A 48 -2.92 -11.98 -33.29
N GLN A 49 -3.49 -13.00 -33.94
CA GLN A 49 -3.24 -13.26 -35.35
C GLN A 49 -3.69 -12.14 -36.28
N VAL A 50 -4.78 -11.44 -35.89
CA VAL A 50 -5.32 -10.30 -36.64
C VAL A 50 -5.01 -9.03 -35.87
N LEU A 51 -4.23 -8.14 -36.47
CA LEU A 51 -3.84 -6.86 -35.91
C LEU A 51 -4.78 -5.75 -36.39
N LEU A 52 -5.28 -4.94 -35.50
CA LEU A 52 -6.10 -3.77 -35.83
C LEU A 52 -5.21 -2.60 -36.31
N PRO A 53 -5.52 -1.97 -37.46
CA PRO A 53 -4.77 -0.82 -37.95
C PRO A 53 -4.71 0.33 -36.93
N GLY A 54 -3.54 0.97 -36.80
CA GLY A 54 -3.35 2.12 -35.91
C GLY A 54 -3.24 1.77 -34.43
N LYS A 55 -3.27 0.51 -34.04
CA LYS A 55 -3.07 0.04 -32.67
C LYS A 55 -1.66 -0.54 -32.51
N PHE A 56 -1.10 -0.47 -31.29
CA PHE A 56 0.18 -1.09 -30.98
C PHE A 56 0.01 -2.28 -30.04
N TYR A 57 0.95 -3.21 -30.12
CA TYR A 57 0.98 -4.42 -29.31
C TYR A 57 2.37 -4.55 -28.68
N ILE A 58 2.42 -4.65 -27.35
CA ILE A 58 3.66 -4.86 -26.60
C ILE A 58 3.63 -6.30 -26.09
N GLN A 59 4.44 -7.16 -26.71
CA GLN A 59 4.56 -8.53 -26.25
C GLN A 59 5.61 -8.65 -25.14
N VAL A 60 5.23 -9.34 -24.06
CA VAL A 60 6.06 -9.60 -22.88
C VAL A 60 5.94 -11.08 -22.49
N GLU A 61 6.86 -11.56 -21.66
CA GLU A 61 6.82 -12.94 -21.15
C GLU A 61 5.75 -13.13 -20.07
N ASP A 62 5.53 -12.09 -19.23
CA ASP A 62 4.58 -12.08 -18.10
C ASP A 62 3.96 -10.69 -17.97
N THR A 63 2.66 -10.60 -18.22
CA THR A 63 1.94 -9.32 -18.17
C THR A 63 1.76 -8.80 -16.73
N MET A 64 1.73 -9.67 -15.71
CA MET A 64 1.65 -9.27 -14.32
C MET A 64 2.96 -8.61 -13.86
N LEU A 65 4.10 -9.17 -14.21
CA LEU A 65 5.40 -8.55 -13.94
C LEU A 65 5.57 -7.25 -14.74
N ALA A 66 5.16 -7.24 -15.98
CA ALA A 66 5.31 -6.08 -16.86
C ALA A 66 4.47 -4.88 -16.39
N ILE A 67 3.24 -5.08 -15.91
CA ILE A 67 2.43 -3.97 -15.35
C ILE A 67 3.10 -3.35 -14.13
N GLY A 68 3.74 -4.16 -13.27
CA GLY A 68 4.54 -3.67 -12.14
C GLY A 68 5.74 -2.83 -12.58
N GLN A 69 6.47 -3.26 -13.60
CA GLN A 69 7.60 -2.51 -14.17
C GLN A 69 7.16 -1.17 -14.78
N VAL A 70 6.04 -1.17 -15.52
CA VAL A 70 5.45 0.06 -16.07
C VAL A 70 5.02 1.01 -14.95
N ALA A 71 4.39 0.50 -13.90
CA ALA A 71 3.97 1.29 -12.74
C ALA A 71 5.17 1.89 -12.00
N ARG A 72 6.25 1.12 -11.81
CA ARG A 72 7.50 1.63 -11.25
C ARG A 72 8.07 2.78 -12.08
N ALA A 73 8.25 2.58 -13.39
CA ALA A 73 8.76 3.61 -14.29
C ALA A 73 7.87 4.86 -14.34
N TYR A 74 6.55 4.67 -14.22
CA TYR A 74 5.61 5.79 -14.12
C TYR A 74 5.75 6.54 -12.80
N ARG A 75 5.81 5.82 -11.66
CA ARG A 75 5.99 6.38 -10.31
C ARG A 75 7.30 7.17 -10.21
N GLU A 76 8.38 6.75 -10.80
CA GLU A 76 9.69 7.42 -10.78
C GLU A 76 9.66 8.83 -11.39
N LYS A 77 8.64 9.16 -12.19
CA LYS A 77 8.42 10.54 -12.70
C LYS A 77 7.92 11.52 -11.64
N PHE A 78 7.49 11.02 -10.47
CA PHE A 78 6.94 11.80 -9.38
C PHE A 78 7.84 11.67 -8.13
N PRO A 79 8.75 12.63 -7.87
CA PRO A 79 9.65 12.58 -6.72
C PRO A 79 8.91 12.97 -5.43
N ILE A 80 7.89 12.21 -5.06
CA ILE A 80 7.07 12.40 -3.87
C ILE A 80 7.31 11.28 -2.87
N PRO A 81 7.21 11.55 -1.55
CA PRO A 81 7.34 10.53 -0.52
C PRO A 81 6.30 9.42 -0.63
N VAL A 82 6.71 8.20 -0.32
CA VAL A 82 5.88 7.01 -0.24
C VAL A 82 5.82 6.52 1.20
N ILE A 83 4.61 6.37 1.72
CA ILE A 83 4.34 5.73 3.01
C ILE A 83 3.76 4.35 2.71
N GLY A 84 4.52 3.30 3.01
CA GLY A 84 4.09 1.91 2.89
C GLY A 84 3.50 1.41 4.22
N ILE A 85 2.33 0.77 4.18
CA ILE A 85 1.64 0.30 5.38
C ILE A 85 1.32 -1.19 5.24
N THR A 86 1.83 -2.00 6.16
CA THR A 86 1.51 -3.41 6.29
C THR A 86 1.12 -3.79 7.71
N GLY A 87 0.77 -5.03 7.94
CA GLY A 87 0.42 -5.60 9.24
C GLY A 87 -0.61 -6.72 9.11
N SER A 88 -0.84 -7.45 10.16
CA SER A 88 -1.84 -8.53 10.17
C SER A 88 -3.26 -7.98 10.15
N VAL A 89 -3.54 -6.97 10.99
CA VAL A 89 -4.84 -6.31 11.12
C VAL A 89 -4.65 -4.79 11.15
N GLY A 90 -5.65 -4.04 10.67
CA GLY A 90 -5.68 -2.57 10.79
C GLY A 90 -4.92 -1.81 9.70
N LYS A 91 -4.41 -2.47 8.67
CA LYS A 91 -3.74 -1.81 7.52
C LYS A 91 -4.60 -0.73 6.88
N THR A 92 -5.78 -1.08 6.44
CA THR A 92 -6.71 -0.18 5.74
C THR A 92 -7.12 0.99 6.63
N THR A 93 -7.44 0.72 7.89
CA THR A 93 -7.79 1.77 8.86
C THR A 93 -6.62 2.73 9.10
N THR A 94 -5.39 2.20 9.24
CA THR A 94 -4.19 3.02 9.42
C THR A 94 -3.89 3.84 8.17
N LYS A 95 -3.97 3.25 6.99
CA LYS A 95 -3.85 3.94 5.70
C LYS A 95 -4.84 5.10 5.58
N ASP A 96 -6.10 4.87 5.91
CA ASP A 96 -7.14 5.90 5.82
C ASP A 96 -6.93 7.00 6.86
N MET A 97 -6.50 6.67 8.08
CA MET A 97 -6.18 7.65 9.11
C MET A 97 -4.97 8.51 8.71
N VAL A 98 -3.87 7.89 8.29
CA VAL A 98 -2.66 8.59 7.79
C VAL A 98 -3.01 9.51 6.63
N ALA A 99 -3.74 9.00 5.63
CA ALA A 99 -4.14 9.79 4.47
C ALA A 99 -5.07 10.95 4.86
N SER A 100 -5.98 10.75 5.82
CA SER A 100 -6.89 11.80 6.32
C SER A 100 -6.12 12.92 7.04
N VAL A 101 -5.16 12.57 7.88
CA VAL A 101 -4.33 13.56 8.60
C VAL A 101 -3.45 14.33 7.62
N LEU A 102 -2.73 13.65 6.74
CA LEU A 102 -1.88 14.28 5.73
C LEU A 102 -2.68 15.11 4.73
N GLY A 103 -3.89 14.67 4.39
CA GLY A 103 -4.81 15.35 3.49
C GLY A 103 -5.29 16.73 3.97
N GLN A 104 -5.07 17.07 5.26
CA GLN A 104 -5.33 18.44 5.77
C GLN A 104 -4.35 19.48 5.18
N LYS A 105 -3.20 19.03 4.69
CA LYS A 105 -2.15 19.92 4.17
C LYS A 105 -1.68 19.55 2.76
N PHE A 106 -1.70 18.28 2.42
CA PHE A 106 -1.11 17.75 1.20
C PHE A 106 -2.17 17.11 0.29
N ARG A 107 -1.92 17.07 -1.00
CA ARG A 107 -2.68 16.23 -1.93
C ARG A 107 -2.14 14.81 -1.88
N VAL A 108 -2.91 13.90 -1.31
CA VAL A 108 -2.52 12.52 -1.03
C VAL A 108 -3.13 11.57 -2.06
N LEU A 109 -2.30 10.78 -2.73
CA LEU A 109 -2.76 9.55 -3.37
C LEU A 109 -2.75 8.45 -2.32
N LYS A 110 -3.82 7.66 -2.22
CA LYS A 110 -3.86 6.48 -1.36
C LYS A 110 -4.41 5.26 -2.09
N THR A 111 -4.07 4.08 -1.60
CA THR A 111 -4.70 2.82 -2.01
C THR A 111 -6.21 2.89 -1.74
N GLU A 112 -7.01 2.56 -2.74
CA GLU A 112 -8.46 2.42 -2.61
C GLU A 112 -8.84 0.96 -2.40
N GLY A 113 -9.89 0.74 -1.60
CA GLY A 113 -10.38 -0.60 -1.32
C GLY A 113 -9.26 -1.52 -0.81
N ASN A 114 -9.11 -2.66 -1.46
CA ASN A 114 -8.11 -3.68 -1.18
C ASN A 114 -7.04 -3.81 -2.30
N PHE A 115 -6.77 -2.74 -3.04
CA PHE A 115 -5.75 -2.71 -4.11
C PHE A 115 -4.32 -2.72 -3.54
N ASN A 116 -4.00 -3.73 -2.75
CA ASN A 116 -2.80 -3.83 -1.92
C ASN A 116 -1.85 -4.97 -2.31
N ASN A 117 -2.07 -5.57 -3.48
CA ASN A 117 -1.31 -6.70 -4.03
C ASN A 117 -0.58 -6.31 -5.34
N GLU A 118 0.02 -7.31 -6.02
CA GLU A 118 0.82 -7.17 -7.25
C GLU A 118 0.09 -6.51 -8.43
N LEU A 119 -1.24 -6.55 -8.44
CA LEU A 119 -2.06 -5.85 -9.43
C LEU A 119 -2.59 -4.51 -8.91
N GLY A 120 -3.11 -4.51 -7.69
CA GLY A 120 -3.78 -3.35 -7.11
C GLY A 120 -2.85 -2.16 -6.87
N LEU A 121 -1.59 -2.42 -6.44
CA LEU A 121 -0.62 -1.37 -6.22
C LEU A 121 -0.21 -0.67 -7.53
N PRO A 122 0.12 -1.36 -8.65
CA PRO A 122 0.29 -0.74 -9.97
C PRO A 122 -0.89 0.13 -10.40
N LEU A 123 -2.13 -0.40 -10.31
CA LEU A 123 -3.34 0.35 -10.68
C LEU A 123 -3.54 1.60 -9.81
N THR A 124 -3.17 1.55 -8.53
CA THR A 124 -3.16 2.73 -7.66
C THR A 124 -2.15 3.76 -8.15
N LEU A 125 -0.93 3.34 -8.52
CA LEU A 125 0.14 4.24 -8.96
C LEU A 125 -0.15 4.92 -10.31
N PHE A 126 -0.86 4.27 -11.23
CA PHE A 126 -1.27 4.90 -12.49
C PHE A 126 -2.22 6.10 -12.30
N ARG A 127 -2.79 6.27 -11.12
CA ARG A 127 -3.60 7.43 -10.75
C ARG A 127 -2.76 8.62 -10.26
N LEU A 128 -1.43 8.49 -10.17
CA LEU A 128 -0.54 9.61 -9.86
C LEU A 128 -0.66 10.72 -10.90
N THR A 129 -0.64 11.94 -10.41
CA THR A 129 -0.60 13.16 -11.23
C THR A 129 0.40 14.12 -10.61
N ALA A 130 0.80 15.15 -11.35
CA ALA A 130 1.69 16.20 -10.87
C ALA A 130 1.12 17.00 -9.66
N GLN A 131 -0.14 16.81 -9.33
CA GLN A 131 -0.76 17.46 -8.18
C GLN A 131 -0.54 16.72 -6.87
N HIS A 132 -0.27 15.42 -6.91
CA HIS A 132 -0.03 14.62 -5.71
C HIS A 132 1.32 14.98 -5.09
N GLN A 133 1.35 15.02 -3.77
CA GLN A 133 2.52 15.40 -2.97
C GLN A 133 2.99 14.27 -2.05
N ILE A 134 2.14 13.30 -1.77
CA ILE A 134 2.43 12.13 -0.93
C ILE A 134 1.64 10.93 -1.45
N CYS A 135 2.24 9.75 -1.35
CA CYS A 135 1.63 8.46 -1.66
C CYS A 135 1.49 7.64 -0.38
N VAL A 136 0.27 7.15 -0.06
CA VAL A 136 0.02 6.25 1.08
C VAL A 136 -0.48 4.92 0.55
N LEU A 137 0.39 3.91 0.58
CA LEU A 137 0.17 2.62 -0.05
C LEU A 137 -0.01 1.52 0.99
N GLU A 138 -1.14 0.82 0.90
CA GLU A 138 -1.33 -0.43 1.64
C GLU A 138 -0.60 -1.56 0.91
N MET A 139 0.22 -2.33 1.64
CA MET A 139 1.00 -3.46 1.13
C MET A 139 0.54 -4.73 1.85
N GLY A 140 -0.25 -5.54 1.16
CA GLY A 140 -0.75 -6.82 1.62
C GLY A 140 0.17 -7.96 1.19
N MET A 141 0.01 -9.14 1.84
CA MET A 141 0.70 -10.35 1.44
C MET A 141 -0.01 -11.59 1.95
N ASN A 142 0.17 -12.69 1.24
CA ASN A 142 -0.20 -14.05 1.62
C ASN A 142 1.05 -14.95 1.76
N HIS A 143 2.12 -14.66 1.01
CA HIS A 143 3.35 -15.44 0.94
C HIS A 143 4.59 -14.57 1.11
N PHE A 144 5.74 -15.22 1.33
CA PHE A 144 7.04 -14.56 1.31
C PHE A 144 7.33 -14.00 -0.08
N GLY A 145 8.05 -12.86 -0.13
CA GLY A 145 8.47 -12.19 -1.36
C GLY A 145 7.42 -11.23 -1.94
N GLU A 146 6.16 -11.31 -1.52
CA GLU A 146 5.10 -10.44 -2.08
C GLU A 146 5.30 -8.97 -1.67
N ILE A 147 5.60 -8.70 -0.39
CA ILE A 147 5.89 -7.31 0.04
C ILE A 147 7.20 -6.82 -0.58
N ASP A 148 8.24 -7.67 -0.68
CA ASP A 148 9.48 -7.29 -1.35
C ASP A 148 9.20 -6.84 -2.79
N TYR A 149 8.37 -7.59 -3.53
CA TYR A 149 7.95 -7.22 -4.87
C TYR A 149 7.22 -5.86 -4.92
N LEU A 150 6.28 -5.61 -3.98
CA LEU A 150 5.59 -4.33 -3.91
C LEU A 150 6.56 -3.17 -3.62
N THR A 151 7.57 -3.39 -2.77
CA THR A 151 8.60 -2.38 -2.50
C THR A 151 9.55 -2.15 -3.67
N GLN A 152 9.72 -3.12 -4.59
CA GLN A 152 10.45 -2.88 -5.84
C GLN A 152 9.72 -1.90 -6.75
N ILE A 153 8.39 -1.93 -6.75
CA ILE A 153 7.55 -1.02 -7.54
C ILE A 153 7.51 0.37 -6.88
N ALA A 154 7.31 0.43 -5.57
CA ALA A 154 7.19 1.67 -4.80
C ALA A 154 7.98 1.57 -3.49
N PRO A 155 9.30 1.82 -3.52
CA PRO A 155 10.12 1.85 -2.30
C PRO A 155 9.55 2.86 -1.29
N PRO A 156 9.30 2.47 -0.04
CA PRO A 156 8.78 3.41 0.96
C PRO A 156 9.89 4.26 1.58
N ASP A 157 9.62 5.55 1.76
CA ASP A 157 10.41 6.45 2.60
C ASP A 157 10.03 6.31 4.07
N VAL A 158 8.75 6.00 4.32
CA VAL A 158 8.23 5.66 5.65
C VAL A 158 7.50 4.32 5.56
N ALA A 159 7.89 3.37 6.40
CA ALA A 159 7.22 2.07 6.50
C ALA A 159 6.50 1.92 7.84
N VAL A 160 5.25 1.48 7.79
CA VAL A 160 4.41 1.28 8.98
C VAL A 160 4.05 -0.20 9.09
N ILE A 161 4.32 -0.82 10.26
CA ILE A 161 3.80 -2.15 10.59
C ILE A 161 2.83 -2.02 11.77
N THR A 162 1.55 -2.32 11.51
CA THR A 162 0.50 -2.13 12.52
C THR A 162 0.57 -3.15 13.65
N ASN A 163 0.77 -4.43 13.34
CA ASN A 163 0.92 -5.53 14.29
C ASN A 163 1.33 -6.82 13.60
N ILE A 164 1.75 -7.82 14.42
CA ILE A 164 2.00 -9.20 14.02
C ILE A 164 0.97 -10.10 14.71
N GLY A 165 -0.05 -10.49 13.98
CA GLY A 165 -1.09 -11.44 14.43
C GLY A 165 -0.96 -12.79 13.72
N ASP A 166 -2.07 -13.53 13.64
CA ASP A 166 -2.11 -14.88 13.07
C ASP A 166 -2.62 -14.93 11.61
N ALA A 167 -2.90 -13.77 11.01
CA ALA A 167 -3.35 -13.71 9.61
C ALA A 167 -2.29 -14.31 8.66
N HIS A 168 -2.73 -15.25 7.80
CA HIS A 168 -1.90 -15.99 6.82
C HIS A 168 -0.90 -16.97 7.46
N ILE A 169 -1.15 -17.41 8.70
CA ILE A 169 -0.26 -18.34 9.41
C ILE A 169 -0.15 -19.70 8.71
N GLU A 170 -1.19 -20.11 7.99
CA GLU A 170 -1.22 -21.32 7.17
C GLU A 170 -0.18 -21.31 6.04
N ASN A 171 0.11 -20.12 5.48
CA ASN A 171 1.09 -19.96 4.40
C ASN A 171 2.50 -19.67 4.92
N LEU A 172 2.62 -19.08 6.10
CA LEU A 172 3.88 -18.57 6.65
C LEU A 172 4.40 -19.40 7.84
N GLY A 173 3.64 -20.39 8.27
CA GLY A 173 4.00 -21.42 9.25
C GLY A 173 3.98 -20.95 10.71
N SER A 174 4.26 -19.68 11.00
CA SER A 174 4.34 -19.14 12.36
C SER A 174 4.25 -17.62 12.39
N ARG A 175 4.05 -17.04 13.59
CA ARG A 175 4.17 -15.57 13.79
C ARG A 175 5.56 -15.04 13.45
N ALA A 176 6.61 -15.84 13.67
CA ALA A 176 7.97 -15.48 13.25
C ALA A 176 8.08 -15.39 11.70
N GLY A 177 7.45 -16.32 10.98
CA GLY A 177 7.34 -16.26 9.52
C GLY A 177 6.52 -15.04 9.06
N ILE A 178 5.42 -14.71 9.75
CA ILE A 178 4.62 -13.51 9.46
C ILE A 178 5.46 -12.25 9.68
N LEU A 179 6.23 -12.16 10.78
CA LEU A 179 7.14 -11.06 11.00
C LEU A 179 8.18 -10.95 9.88
N GLN A 180 8.80 -12.08 9.50
CA GLN A 180 9.80 -12.12 8.43
C GLN A 180 9.23 -11.59 7.10
N ALA A 181 8.04 -12.07 6.69
CA ALA A 181 7.37 -11.59 5.49
C ALA A 181 7.03 -10.10 5.55
N LYS A 182 6.57 -9.59 6.72
CA LYS A 182 6.27 -8.15 6.86
C LYS A 182 7.52 -7.27 6.95
N LYS A 183 8.64 -7.79 7.42
CA LYS A 183 9.95 -7.10 7.39
C LYS A 183 10.45 -6.83 5.98
N GLU A 184 9.94 -7.51 4.97
CA GLU A 184 10.26 -7.24 3.56
C GLU A 184 9.96 -5.78 3.17
N ILE A 185 9.04 -5.10 3.87
CA ILE A 185 8.72 -3.69 3.63
C ILE A 185 9.95 -2.77 3.81
N PHE A 186 10.95 -3.20 4.56
CA PHE A 186 12.18 -2.44 4.82
C PHE A 186 13.28 -2.69 3.77
N HIS A 187 13.16 -3.72 2.90
CA HIS A 187 14.24 -4.15 2.00
C HIS A 187 14.71 -3.07 1.01
N ARG A 188 13.82 -2.15 0.64
CA ARG A 188 14.11 -1.08 -0.33
C ARG A 188 14.14 0.31 0.29
N MET A 189 14.08 0.39 1.61
CA MET A 189 14.21 1.66 2.31
C MET A 189 15.66 2.13 2.34
N THR A 190 15.84 3.45 2.28
CA THR A 190 17.15 4.04 2.54
C THR A 190 17.42 4.12 4.05
N PRO A 191 18.68 4.25 4.49
CA PRO A 191 19.01 4.45 5.91
C PRO A 191 18.36 5.71 6.51
N GLU A 192 18.04 6.71 5.69
CA GLU A 192 17.36 7.96 6.09
C GLU A 192 15.84 7.78 6.24
N GLY A 193 15.31 6.63 5.83
CA GLY A 193 13.90 6.30 5.97
C GLY A 193 13.47 6.12 7.43
N MET A 194 12.15 6.06 7.65
CA MET A 194 11.57 5.90 8.98
C MET A 194 10.68 4.67 9.07
N ALA A 195 10.91 3.84 10.10
CA ALA A 195 10.07 2.69 10.44
C ALA A 195 9.15 3.06 11.61
N VAL A 196 7.84 3.14 11.39
CA VAL A 196 6.83 3.41 12.42
C VAL A 196 6.20 2.09 12.87
N LEU A 197 6.41 1.71 14.11
CA LEU A 197 6.06 0.40 14.63
C LEU A 197 5.15 0.49 15.85
N ASN A 198 4.27 -0.51 15.99
CA ASN A 198 3.50 -0.70 17.23
C ASN A 198 4.44 -1.15 18.36
N GLY A 199 4.71 -0.26 19.31
CA GLY A 199 5.60 -0.52 20.44
C GLY A 199 5.02 -1.45 21.51
N ASP A 200 3.70 -1.71 21.48
CA ASP A 200 3.05 -2.65 22.39
C ASP A 200 3.04 -4.08 21.82
N ASP A 201 3.38 -4.25 20.53
CA ASP A 201 3.56 -5.55 19.90
C ASP A 201 4.91 -6.16 20.29
N ALA A 202 4.86 -7.32 20.94
CA ALA A 202 6.07 -8.00 21.44
C ALA A 202 7.01 -8.47 20.32
N MET A 203 6.49 -8.70 19.11
CA MET A 203 7.28 -9.13 17.95
C MET A 203 7.95 -7.95 17.24
N LEU A 204 7.38 -6.75 17.32
CA LEU A 204 7.92 -5.55 16.67
C LEU A 204 8.95 -4.81 17.56
N ARG A 205 8.82 -4.88 18.86
CA ARG A 205 9.69 -4.17 19.80
C ARG A 205 11.18 -4.49 19.65
N PRO A 206 11.61 -5.76 19.44
CA PRO A 206 13.02 -6.08 19.26
C PRO A 206 13.67 -5.47 18.01
N LEU A 207 12.88 -4.99 17.03
CA LEU A 207 13.42 -4.44 15.78
C LEU A 207 14.18 -3.12 15.95
N GLU A 208 14.11 -2.46 17.11
CA GLU A 208 14.79 -1.18 17.38
C GLU A 208 16.31 -1.23 17.11
N GLY A 209 16.95 -2.35 17.39
CA GLY A 209 18.39 -2.53 17.17
C GLY A 209 18.77 -3.28 15.88
N GLU A 210 17.77 -3.70 15.10
CA GLU A 210 17.99 -4.55 13.91
C GLU A 210 17.85 -3.78 12.58
N LEU A 211 17.08 -2.70 12.57
CA LEU A 211 16.75 -1.98 11.34
C LEU A 211 17.73 -0.84 11.06
N SER A 212 18.09 -0.65 9.78
CA SER A 212 18.89 0.49 9.33
C SER A 212 18.13 1.82 9.36
N PRO A 213 16.83 1.90 8.97
CA PRO A 213 16.02 3.11 9.10
C PRO A 213 15.79 3.50 10.56
N GLN A 214 15.54 4.79 10.81
CA GLN A 214 15.13 5.26 12.13
C GLN A 214 13.85 4.58 12.59
N VAL A 215 13.87 3.94 13.77
CA VAL A 215 12.69 3.30 14.35
C VAL A 215 11.95 4.28 15.27
N VAL A 216 10.65 4.40 15.05
CA VAL A 216 9.73 5.20 15.86
C VAL A 216 8.60 4.31 16.38
N PHE A 217 8.47 4.24 17.70
CA PHE A 217 7.39 3.47 18.32
C PHE A 217 6.17 4.30 18.66
N CYS A 218 5.00 3.69 18.42
CA CYS A 218 3.68 4.14 18.85
C CYS A 218 3.15 3.17 19.89
N GLY A 219 2.68 3.64 21.06
CA GLY A 219 2.22 2.73 22.11
C GLY A 219 1.24 3.38 23.09
N ALA A 220 0.42 2.55 23.74
CA ALA A 220 -0.50 2.93 24.78
C ALA A 220 -0.14 2.31 26.13
N ASP A 221 0.35 1.07 26.10
CA ASP A 221 0.66 0.27 27.29
C ASP A 221 2.12 0.40 27.70
N ARG A 222 3.02 0.49 26.72
CA ARG A 222 4.48 0.62 26.95
C ARG A 222 4.96 2.03 26.65
N PRO A 223 6.07 2.47 27.26
CA PRO A 223 6.70 3.75 26.93
C PRO A 223 7.05 3.83 25.42
N ALA A 224 6.59 4.90 24.78
CA ALA A 224 6.83 5.18 23.37
C ALA A 224 6.88 6.69 23.14
N PRO A 225 7.67 7.18 22.13
CA PRO A 225 7.70 8.59 21.76
C PRO A 225 6.33 9.15 21.34
N TYR A 226 5.53 8.31 20.69
CA TYR A 226 4.13 8.61 20.35
C TYR A 226 3.23 7.74 21.21
N ALA A 227 2.60 8.33 22.22
CA ALA A 227 1.85 7.61 23.24
C ALA A 227 0.41 8.10 23.35
N ALA A 228 -0.51 7.17 23.67
CA ALA A 228 -1.87 7.50 24.08
C ALA A 228 -2.05 7.30 25.58
N LYS A 229 -2.65 8.29 26.24
CA LYS A 229 -2.99 8.27 27.65
C LYS A 229 -4.46 8.65 27.85
N GLU A 230 -4.98 8.42 29.04
CA GLU A 230 -6.34 8.80 29.43
C GLU A 230 -7.41 8.31 28.44
N ILE A 231 -7.26 7.06 28.00
CA ILE A 231 -8.11 6.44 26.99
C ILE A 231 -9.51 6.19 27.58
N ARG A 232 -10.56 6.74 26.96
CA ARG A 232 -11.95 6.61 27.39
C ARG A 232 -12.82 6.17 26.22
N GLN A 233 -13.57 5.09 26.42
CA GLN A 233 -14.62 4.67 25.50
C GLN A 233 -15.84 5.56 25.67
N LEU A 234 -16.37 6.11 24.57
CA LEU A 234 -17.53 6.99 24.55
C LEU A 234 -18.79 6.28 24.00
N GLY A 235 -18.85 4.97 24.10
CA GLY A 235 -19.91 4.15 23.51
C GLY A 235 -19.98 4.34 21.99
N SER A 236 -21.15 4.55 21.43
CA SER A 236 -21.37 4.75 20.00
C SER A 236 -20.66 5.98 19.41
N LYS A 237 -20.17 6.89 20.25
CA LYS A 237 -19.43 8.10 19.84
C LYS A 237 -17.93 7.83 19.62
N GLY A 238 -17.47 6.59 19.81
CA GLY A 238 -16.09 6.20 19.60
C GLY A 238 -15.23 6.25 20.86
N LEU A 239 -13.99 6.71 20.74
CA LEU A 239 -13.05 6.83 21.85
C LEU A 239 -12.43 8.23 21.92
N ARG A 240 -12.02 8.62 23.12
CA ARG A 240 -11.23 9.83 23.39
C ARG A 240 -9.93 9.43 24.06
N CYS A 241 -8.84 10.03 23.66
CA CYS A 241 -7.54 9.88 24.31
C CYS A 241 -6.73 11.17 24.28
N ARG A 242 -5.72 11.24 25.14
CA ARG A 242 -4.67 12.25 25.11
C ARG A 242 -3.48 11.67 24.33
N VAL A 243 -3.11 12.31 23.24
CA VAL A 243 -1.95 11.96 22.42
C VAL A 243 -0.75 12.77 22.86
N ILE A 244 0.33 12.09 23.20
CA ILE A 244 1.63 12.67 23.56
C ILE A 244 2.61 12.35 22.44
N THR A 245 3.25 13.37 21.90
CA THR A 245 4.30 13.27 20.88
C THR A 245 5.55 13.97 21.38
N PRO A 246 6.71 13.83 20.76
CA PRO A 246 7.92 14.55 21.15
C PRO A 246 7.78 16.09 21.15
N LYS A 247 6.82 16.62 20.42
CA LYS A 247 6.64 18.08 20.24
C LYS A 247 5.32 18.60 20.78
N ASN A 248 4.30 17.76 20.91
CA ASN A 248 2.92 18.19 21.21
C ASN A 248 2.23 17.23 22.17
N ASP A 249 1.23 17.77 22.86
CA ASP A 249 0.34 17.07 23.77
C ASP A 249 -1.07 17.62 23.57
N PHE A 250 -2.00 16.77 23.13
CA PHE A 250 -3.35 17.19 22.77
C PHE A 250 -4.37 16.06 22.91
N SER A 251 -5.65 16.40 23.04
CA SER A 251 -6.74 15.44 23.09
C SER A 251 -7.36 15.23 21.72
N VAL A 252 -7.64 13.97 21.38
CA VAL A 252 -8.39 13.60 20.17
C VAL A 252 -9.64 12.80 20.54
N THR A 253 -10.67 12.95 19.71
CA THR A 253 -11.84 12.06 19.71
C THR A 253 -11.92 11.38 18.35
N VAL A 254 -11.93 10.05 18.37
CA VAL A 254 -11.97 9.22 17.16
C VAL A 254 -13.37 8.61 17.08
N PRO A 255 -14.17 8.91 16.05
CA PRO A 255 -15.53 8.37 15.89
C PRO A 255 -15.52 6.94 15.37
N ALA A 256 -14.75 6.07 16.03
CA ALA A 256 -14.61 4.66 15.69
C ALA A 256 -14.59 3.80 16.96
N LEU A 257 -15.15 2.61 16.87
CA LEU A 257 -15.29 1.71 18.00
C LEU A 257 -14.05 0.85 18.20
N GLY A 258 -13.73 0.59 19.46
CA GLY A 258 -12.67 -0.32 19.88
C GLY A 258 -11.36 0.37 20.28
N GLY A 259 -10.75 -0.12 21.36
CA GLY A 259 -9.50 0.43 21.90
C GLY A 259 -8.32 0.36 20.92
N HIS A 260 -8.33 -0.58 19.98
CA HIS A 260 -7.31 -0.74 18.96
C HIS A 260 -7.22 0.44 17.98
N MET A 261 -8.27 1.28 17.89
CA MET A 261 -8.28 2.50 17.06
C MET A 261 -7.27 3.55 17.50
N ILE A 262 -6.66 3.39 18.66
CA ILE A 262 -5.57 4.24 19.15
C ILE A 262 -4.33 4.13 18.27
N TYR A 263 -3.95 2.91 17.85
CA TYR A 263 -2.73 2.71 17.07
C TYR A 263 -2.75 3.41 15.71
N PRO A 264 -3.83 3.33 14.89
CA PRO A 264 -3.94 4.15 13.68
C PRO A 264 -3.76 5.65 13.94
N VAL A 265 -4.30 6.18 15.05
CA VAL A 265 -4.15 7.60 15.43
C VAL A 265 -2.68 7.93 15.72
N LEU A 266 -2.02 7.13 16.55
CA LEU A 266 -0.63 7.35 16.92
C LEU A 266 0.30 7.25 15.71
N MET A 267 0.09 6.26 14.83
CA MET A 267 0.86 6.06 13.61
C MET A 267 0.64 7.20 12.58
N ALA A 268 -0.53 7.83 12.60
CA ALA A 268 -0.79 9.01 11.77
C ALA A 268 -0.18 10.30 12.34
N CYS A 269 0.20 10.31 13.63
CA CYS A 269 0.87 11.43 14.29
C CYS A 269 2.40 11.33 14.20
N ALA A 270 2.92 10.13 13.96
CA ALA A 270 4.36 9.86 13.85
C ALA A 270 4.91 10.30 12.49
#